data_fff0e27a9b59a05270964012f3699d48
#
_entry.id   fff0e27a9b59a05270964012f3699d48
#
_cell.length_a   1.000
_cell.length_b   1.000
_cell.length_c   1.000
_cell.angle_alpha   90.00
_cell.angle_beta   90.00
_cell.angle_gamma   90.00
#
_symmetry.space_group_name_H-M   'P 1'
#
loop_
_entity.id
_entity.type
_entity.pdbx_description
1 polymer ?
#
loop_
_entity_poly.entity_id
_entity_poly.type
_entity_poly.pdbx_seq_one_letter_code
_entity_poly.pdbx_strand_id
1 'polypeptide(L)'
;MAAEAKAKGYPVELKAALIGSCTNSSYEDISRSAHVAEQGLKAGLKAKASFLVSPGSERIYHTMKRDGFLDTFEKLGGTVLSNSCGPCIGQWKRADGVKGKADSIVSSFNRNFPGRNDGISETLSFLASPEVVTAYAITGDLGFDPVNQMLKGADGKEFKFQPPQGEELPAKGFAKGEEGFVAPAESGEGLTVDIPPTSERLQLLQPFPRWDGKDFEKLPLLIKTKGKTTTDHISPAGPWLKFRGHLDKISDNMFLGANSAFTSEPGRGTNVLTGEANLTIAQIARDYKSKGIGSVVVGDENYGEGSSREHAAMSPRFLNVKVVITKSFARIHETNLKKQGVLPLTFQNAADYDKVQEGDRISVLGLAGIAPGKPLTVQLHHADGKTDEFPVKHTFNDEQLGWFKAGSALNILKKK
;
A
#
# COMPACT_ATOMS: atom_id res chain seq x y z
N MET A 1 21.82 8.09 -12.38
CA MET A 1 20.83 7.20 -13.04
C MET A 1 21.37 6.68 -14.39
N ALA A 2 21.61 7.55 -15.38
CA ALA A 2 22.09 7.17 -16.71
C ALA A 2 23.40 6.35 -16.73
N ALA A 3 24.42 6.77 -15.99
CA ALA A 3 25.70 6.07 -15.93
C ALA A 3 25.54 4.64 -15.38
N GLU A 4 24.71 4.47 -14.37
CA GLU A 4 24.45 3.15 -13.78
C GLU A 4 23.62 2.26 -14.72
N ALA A 5 22.62 2.84 -15.41
CA ALA A 5 21.85 2.09 -16.40
C ALA A 5 22.75 1.56 -17.52
N LYS A 6 23.64 2.40 -18.05
CA LYS A 6 24.63 2.02 -19.05
C LYS A 6 25.59 0.93 -18.53
N ALA A 7 26.11 1.09 -17.32
CA ALA A 7 27.04 0.13 -16.71
C ALA A 7 26.39 -1.26 -16.52
N LYS A 8 25.09 -1.31 -16.28
CA LYS A 8 24.32 -2.56 -16.13
C LYS A 8 23.72 -3.07 -17.44
N GLY A 9 23.97 -2.42 -18.58
CA GLY A 9 23.43 -2.81 -19.87
C GLY A 9 21.91 -2.61 -20.01
N TYR A 10 21.31 -1.71 -19.21
CA TYR A 10 19.89 -1.43 -19.27
C TYR A 10 19.54 -0.56 -20.48
N PRO A 11 18.40 -0.80 -21.16
CA PRO A 11 17.94 0.08 -22.24
C PRO A 11 17.79 1.51 -21.74
N VAL A 12 18.35 2.47 -22.46
CA VAL A 12 18.23 3.91 -22.13
C VAL A 12 17.07 4.58 -22.84
N GLU A 13 16.56 3.99 -23.93
CA GLU A 13 15.33 4.42 -24.58
C GLU A 13 14.14 4.22 -23.63
N LEU A 14 13.39 5.28 -23.38
CA LEU A 14 12.22 5.24 -22.51
C LEU A 14 10.96 4.94 -23.32
N LYS A 15 10.25 3.88 -22.93
CA LYS A 15 8.96 3.53 -23.52
C LYS A 15 7.82 4.34 -22.93
N ALA A 16 7.90 4.64 -21.63
CA ALA A 16 6.90 5.47 -20.98
C ALA A 16 7.51 6.36 -19.87
N ALA A 17 6.87 7.48 -19.65
CA ALA A 17 7.12 8.44 -18.59
C ALA A 17 5.80 8.74 -17.88
N LEU A 18 5.77 8.61 -16.55
CA LEU A 18 4.53 8.69 -15.78
C LEU A 18 4.71 9.68 -14.62
N ILE A 19 3.84 10.68 -14.54
CA ILE A 19 3.79 11.62 -13.41
C ILE A 19 2.48 11.51 -12.65
N GLY A 20 2.50 11.90 -11.37
CA GLY A 20 1.31 11.99 -10.53
C GLY A 20 1.20 10.86 -9.52
N SER A 21 0.02 10.32 -9.34
CA SER A 21 -0.44 9.48 -8.24
C SER A 21 -0.84 10.32 -7.01
N CYS A 22 -1.34 9.68 -5.94
CA CYS A 22 -1.70 10.39 -4.71
C CYS A 22 -0.52 11.01 -3.96
N THR A 23 0.71 10.63 -4.29
CA THR A 23 1.92 11.06 -3.59
C THR A 23 2.60 12.26 -4.24
N ASN A 24 2.76 12.26 -5.56
CA ASN A 24 3.53 13.26 -6.32
C ASN A 24 2.66 13.93 -7.39
N SER A 25 1.59 14.57 -6.97
CA SER A 25 0.63 15.28 -7.80
C SER A 25 0.00 16.46 -7.05
N SER A 26 0.76 17.08 -6.16
CA SER A 26 0.38 18.36 -5.58
C SER A 26 0.23 19.40 -6.69
N TYR A 27 -0.43 20.52 -6.40
CA TYR A 27 -0.52 21.62 -7.34
C TYR A 27 0.87 22.13 -7.74
N GLU A 28 1.81 22.17 -6.80
CA GLU A 28 3.21 22.53 -7.05
C GLU A 28 3.89 21.55 -8.01
N ASP A 29 3.81 20.24 -7.74
CA ASP A 29 4.40 19.20 -8.60
C ASP A 29 3.93 19.34 -10.05
N ILE A 30 2.62 19.56 -10.21
CA ILE A 30 1.99 19.66 -11.53
C ILE A 30 2.33 20.98 -12.22
N SER A 31 2.35 22.11 -11.50
CA SER A 31 2.70 23.41 -12.08
C SER A 31 4.15 23.44 -12.54
N ARG A 32 5.08 22.87 -11.78
CA ARG A 32 6.50 22.70 -12.16
C ARG A 32 6.66 21.83 -13.39
N SER A 33 5.93 20.73 -13.44
CA SER A 33 5.91 19.83 -14.62
C SER A 33 5.34 20.50 -15.85
N ALA A 34 4.25 21.28 -15.70
CA ALA A 34 3.66 22.05 -16.79
C ALA A 34 4.62 23.11 -17.33
N HIS A 35 5.39 23.77 -16.46
CA HIS A 35 6.40 24.73 -16.90
C HIS A 35 7.52 24.07 -17.74
N VAL A 36 7.96 22.85 -17.39
CA VAL A 36 8.90 22.09 -18.24
C VAL A 36 8.26 21.70 -19.57
N ALA A 37 7.00 21.26 -19.54
CA ALA A 37 6.23 20.93 -20.74
C ALA A 37 6.10 22.14 -21.69
N GLU A 38 5.81 23.32 -21.15
CA GLU A 38 5.75 24.56 -21.92
C GLU A 38 7.07 24.93 -22.59
N GLN A 39 8.20 24.72 -21.92
CA GLN A 39 9.52 24.96 -22.50
C GLN A 39 9.75 24.06 -23.72
N GLY A 40 9.41 22.76 -23.60
CA GLY A 40 9.46 21.83 -24.73
C GLY A 40 8.53 22.26 -25.88
N LEU A 41 7.31 22.65 -25.57
CA LEU A 41 6.35 23.13 -26.56
C LEU A 41 6.82 24.39 -27.27
N LYS A 42 7.40 25.38 -26.55
CA LYS A 42 8.00 26.60 -27.16
C LYS A 42 9.15 26.26 -28.10
N ALA A 43 9.87 25.17 -27.84
CA ALA A 43 10.90 24.65 -28.76
C ALA A 43 10.33 23.75 -29.87
N GLY A 44 9.00 23.65 -30.02
CA GLY A 44 8.32 22.83 -31.02
C GLY A 44 8.38 21.33 -30.77
N LEU A 45 8.75 20.89 -29.56
CA LEU A 45 8.91 19.49 -29.22
C LEU A 45 7.62 18.85 -28.74
N LYS A 46 7.56 17.53 -28.85
CA LYS A 46 6.54 16.64 -28.32
C LYS A 46 7.18 15.56 -27.47
N ALA A 47 6.38 14.91 -26.62
CA ALA A 47 6.83 13.74 -25.92
C ALA A 47 7.20 12.61 -26.90
N LYS A 48 8.40 12.04 -26.72
CA LYS A 48 8.88 10.88 -27.49
C LYS A 48 8.53 9.56 -26.80
N ALA A 49 8.52 9.57 -25.46
CA ALA A 49 7.99 8.46 -24.69
C ALA A 49 6.48 8.60 -24.49
N SER A 50 5.76 7.49 -24.28
CA SER A 50 4.35 7.53 -23.87
C SER A 50 4.24 8.30 -22.55
N PHE A 51 3.62 9.47 -22.57
CA PHE A 51 3.56 10.36 -21.40
C PHE A 51 2.19 10.26 -20.73
N LEU A 52 2.16 9.80 -19.48
CA LEU A 52 0.94 9.59 -18.71
C LEU A 52 0.93 10.50 -17.48
N VAL A 53 -0.21 11.16 -17.25
CA VAL A 53 -0.39 12.12 -16.15
C VAL A 53 -1.57 11.66 -15.28
N SER A 54 -1.33 11.33 -14.01
CA SER A 54 -2.37 10.93 -13.06
C SER A 54 -2.59 12.03 -12.03
N PRO A 55 -3.70 12.78 -12.07
CA PRO A 55 -4.05 13.75 -11.02
C PRO A 55 -4.25 13.05 -9.67
N GLY A 56 -3.93 13.74 -8.58
CA GLY A 56 -4.03 13.16 -7.22
C GLY A 56 -5.45 13.11 -6.66
N SER A 57 -6.37 13.89 -7.21
CA SER A 57 -7.77 13.96 -6.81
C SER A 57 -8.59 14.71 -7.86
N GLU A 58 -9.93 14.55 -7.82
CA GLU A 58 -10.85 15.36 -8.65
C GLU A 58 -10.63 16.86 -8.45
N ARG A 59 -10.42 17.29 -7.22
CA ARG A 59 -10.14 18.69 -6.92
C ARG A 59 -8.88 19.19 -7.64
N ILE A 60 -7.82 18.42 -7.63
CA ILE A 60 -6.59 18.74 -8.37
C ILE A 60 -6.85 18.71 -9.88
N TYR A 61 -7.54 17.68 -10.39
CA TYR A 61 -7.90 17.60 -11.81
C TYR A 61 -8.64 18.85 -12.30
N HIS A 62 -9.72 19.25 -11.61
CA HIS A 62 -10.50 20.45 -11.98
C HIS A 62 -9.71 21.75 -11.82
N THR A 63 -8.82 21.82 -10.84
CA THR A 63 -7.92 22.97 -10.66
C THR A 63 -6.92 23.06 -11.82
N MET A 64 -6.28 21.95 -12.18
CA MET A 64 -5.36 21.84 -13.31
C MET A 64 -6.04 22.20 -14.64
N LYS A 65 -7.27 21.72 -14.84
CA LYS A 65 -8.08 22.02 -16.03
C LYS A 65 -8.35 23.51 -16.13
N ARG A 66 -8.85 24.12 -15.06
CA ARG A 66 -9.13 25.57 -14.98
C ARG A 66 -7.89 26.41 -15.27
N ASP A 67 -6.73 25.99 -14.76
CA ASP A 67 -5.47 26.75 -14.84
C ASP A 67 -4.66 26.39 -16.11
N GLY A 68 -5.20 25.56 -17.01
CA GLY A 68 -4.64 25.26 -18.33
C GLY A 68 -3.53 24.20 -18.36
N PHE A 69 -3.19 23.57 -17.23
CA PHE A 69 -2.09 22.59 -17.18
C PHE A 69 -2.42 21.31 -17.94
N LEU A 70 -3.70 20.87 -17.93
CA LEU A 70 -4.11 19.69 -18.69
C LEU A 70 -3.90 19.90 -20.19
N ASP A 71 -4.32 21.06 -20.72
CA ASP A 71 -4.12 21.41 -22.12
C ASP A 71 -2.64 21.42 -22.51
N THR A 72 -1.77 21.89 -21.61
CA THR A 72 -0.32 21.90 -21.82
C THR A 72 0.23 20.47 -21.96
N PHE A 73 -0.17 19.55 -21.08
CA PHE A 73 0.25 18.15 -21.16
C PHE A 73 -0.30 17.46 -22.40
N GLU A 74 -1.56 17.66 -22.73
CA GLU A 74 -2.18 17.09 -23.94
C GLU A 74 -1.52 17.62 -25.22
N LYS A 75 -1.23 18.92 -25.30
CA LYS A 75 -0.47 19.52 -26.40
C LYS A 75 0.92 18.93 -26.54
N LEU A 76 1.56 18.56 -25.43
CA LEU A 76 2.85 17.87 -25.44
C LEU A 76 2.74 16.43 -25.98
N GLY A 77 1.56 15.86 -26.04
CA GLY A 77 1.30 14.45 -26.41
C GLY A 77 1.05 13.55 -25.21
N GLY A 78 0.81 14.13 -24.03
CA GLY A 78 0.46 13.40 -22.82
C GLY A 78 -0.98 12.93 -22.80
N THR A 79 -1.25 11.87 -22.07
CA THR A 79 -2.58 11.35 -21.77
C THR A 79 -2.88 11.55 -20.30
N VAL A 80 -3.96 12.29 -20.00
CA VAL A 80 -4.42 12.47 -18.62
C VAL A 80 -5.28 11.28 -18.22
N LEU A 81 -4.88 10.60 -17.17
CA LEU A 81 -5.56 9.43 -16.63
C LEU A 81 -6.60 9.85 -15.57
N SER A 82 -7.53 8.94 -15.27
CA SER A 82 -8.42 9.11 -14.12
C SER A 82 -7.65 9.04 -12.79
N ASN A 83 -8.25 9.60 -11.74
CA ASN A 83 -7.68 9.64 -10.38
C ASN A 83 -7.66 8.26 -9.73
N SER A 84 -6.83 7.37 -10.21
CA SER A 84 -6.73 6.01 -9.69
C SER A 84 -5.28 5.59 -9.52
N CYS A 85 -5.06 4.58 -8.70
CA CYS A 85 -3.71 4.05 -8.49
C CYS A 85 -3.11 3.41 -9.75
N GLY A 86 -3.92 2.80 -10.62
CA GLY A 86 -3.53 2.28 -11.93
C GLY A 86 -2.09 1.77 -12.04
N PRO A 87 -1.25 2.43 -12.85
CA PRO A 87 0.16 2.06 -13.02
C PRO A 87 0.98 2.05 -11.72
N CYS A 88 0.63 2.89 -10.74
CA CYS A 88 1.38 2.96 -9.48
C CYS A 88 1.32 1.66 -8.66
N ILE A 89 0.32 0.80 -8.87
CA ILE A 89 0.12 -0.45 -8.11
C ILE A 89 0.04 -1.70 -8.98
N GLY A 90 0.47 -1.64 -10.22
CA GLY A 90 0.47 -2.81 -11.11
C GLY A 90 -0.87 -3.08 -11.78
N GLN A 91 -1.79 -2.13 -11.78
CA GLN A 91 -3.05 -2.20 -12.52
C GLN A 91 -2.95 -1.45 -13.86
N TRP A 92 -1.90 -1.72 -14.59
CA TRP A 92 -1.64 -1.15 -15.91
C TRP A 92 -1.29 -2.24 -16.91
N LYS A 93 -2.12 -2.37 -17.91
CA LYS A 93 -1.85 -3.25 -19.05
C LYS A 93 -1.24 -2.43 -20.16
N ARG A 94 0.08 -2.35 -20.18
CA ARG A 94 0.84 -1.66 -21.22
C ARG A 94 0.78 -2.46 -22.52
N ALA A 95 0.38 -1.79 -23.62
CA ALA A 95 0.15 -2.46 -24.90
C ALA A 95 1.45 -2.92 -25.58
N ASP A 96 2.57 -2.23 -25.35
CA ASP A 96 3.91 -2.48 -25.94
C ASP A 96 4.84 -3.29 -25.02
N GLY A 97 4.38 -3.67 -23.82
CA GLY A 97 5.15 -4.48 -22.89
C GLY A 97 5.22 -5.94 -23.33
N VAL A 98 6.43 -6.48 -23.45
CA VAL A 98 6.67 -7.86 -23.89
C VAL A 98 7.41 -8.62 -22.81
N LYS A 99 6.82 -9.72 -22.31
CA LYS A 99 7.48 -10.62 -21.36
C LYS A 99 8.78 -11.19 -21.98
N GLY A 100 9.84 -11.23 -21.18
CA GLY A 100 11.16 -11.72 -21.62
C GLY A 100 12.00 -10.68 -22.37
N LYS A 101 11.49 -9.46 -22.56
CA LYS A 101 12.22 -8.38 -23.20
C LYS A 101 12.34 -7.19 -22.25
N ALA A 102 13.56 -6.85 -21.87
CA ALA A 102 13.83 -5.70 -21.03
C ALA A 102 13.53 -4.39 -21.77
N ASP A 103 12.84 -3.48 -21.10
CA ASP A 103 12.66 -2.09 -21.51
C ASP A 103 12.66 -1.17 -20.28
N SER A 104 12.72 0.15 -20.51
CA SER A 104 12.83 1.13 -19.45
C SER A 104 11.64 2.09 -19.46
N ILE A 105 11.16 2.37 -18.26
CA ILE A 105 10.16 3.41 -17.97
C ILE A 105 10.69 4.31 -16.86
N VAL A 106 10.19 5.54 -16.77
CA VAL A 106 10.50 6.46 -15.67
C VAL A 106 9.20 6.97 -15.05
N SER A 107 9.16 7.09 -13.74
CA SER A 107 7.97 7.61 -13.06
C SER A 107 8.31 8.48 -11.85
N SER A 108 7.36 9.29 -11.44
CA SER A 108 7.42 10.02 -10.17
C SER A 108 6.73 9.25 -9.03
N PHE A 109 6.57 7.94 -9.16
CA PHE A 109 5.95 7.11 -8.15
C PHE A 109 6.87 6.87 -6.95
N ASN A 110 6.40 6.17 -5.95
CA ASN A 110 7.14 5.95 -4.71
C ASN A 110 7.81 4.58 -4.60
N ARG A 111 7.69 3.72 -5.63
CA ARG A 111 8.25 2.35 -5.65
C ARG A 111 8.47 1.86 -7.07
N ASN A 112 9.53 1.07 -7.26
CA ASN A 112 9.97 0.58 -8.57
C ASN A 112 10.51 -0.86 -8.55
N PHE A 113 10.06 -1.71 -7.64
CA PHE A 113 10.50 -3.11 -7.67
C PHE A 113 9.98 -3.83 -8.94
N PRO A 114 10.63 -4.93 -9.38
CA PRO A 114 10.25 -5.64 -10.61
C PRO A 114 8.76 -5.98 -10.66
N GLY A 115 8.12 -5.73 -11.81
CA GLY A 115 6.70 -5.97 -12.01
C GLY A 115 5.75 -4.98 -11.30
N ARG A 116 6.28 -3.94 -10.62
CA ARG A 116 5.45 -3.02 -9.83
C ARG A 116 4.41 -2.28 -10.65
N ASN A 117 4.71 -1.86 -11.87
CA ASN A 117 3.88 -0.94 -12.63
C ASN A 117 2.93 -1.66 -13.61
N ASP A 118 3.45 -2.56 -14.42
CA ASP A 118 2.73 -3.26 -15.50
C ASP A 118 2.64 -4.78 -15.32
N GLY A 119 3.18 -5.31 -14.22
CA GLY A 119 3.21 -6.74 -13.91
C GLY A 119 4.28 -7.53 -14.70
N ILE A 120 5.17 -6.84 -15.43
CA ILE A 120 6.26 -7.44 -16.21
C ILE A 120 7.56 -7.26 -15.43
N SER A 121 8.21 -8.35 -15.05
CA SER A 121 9.44 -8.33 -14.23
C SER A 121 10.63 -7.71 -14.95
N GLU A 122 10.63 -7.76 -16.28
CA GLU A 122 11.67 -7.23 -17.15
C GLU A 122 11.54 -5.73 -17.40
N THR A 123 10.42 -5.11 -17.04
CA THR A 123 10.27 -3.65 -17.09
C THR A 123 11.11 -3.00 -16.01
N LEU A 124 12.13 -2.26 -16.43
CA LEU A 124 13.03 -1.51 -15.56
C LEU A 124 12.42 -0.15 -15.26
N SER A 125 11.94 0.05 -14.05
CA SER A 125 11.29 1.28 -13.62
C SER A 125 12.27 2.17 -12.87
N PHE A 126 12.48 3.39 -13.36
CA PHE A 126 13.30 4.42 -12.71
C PHE A 126 12.42 5.45 -12.02
N LEU A 127 12.95 6.06 -10.94
CA LEU A 127 12.23 7.08 -10.18
C LEU A 127 12.93 8.43 -10.29
N ALA A 128 12.15 9.47 -10.56
CA ALA A 128 12.60 10.86 -10.55
C ALA A 128 11.47 11.79 -10.12
N SER A 129 11.76 13.07 -9.87
CA SER A 129 10.72 14.06 -9.59
C SER A 129 9.84 14.33 -10.81
N PRO A 130 8.58 14.79 -10.64
CA PRO A 130 7.64 14.96 -11.73
C PRO A 130 8.16 15.83 -12.89
N GLU A 131 8.83 16.93 -12.59
CA GLU A 131 9.40 17.82 -13.60
C GLU A 131 10.57 17.16 -14.37
N VAL A 132 11.38 16.34 -13.70
CA VAL A 132 12.46 15.59 -14.36
C VAL A 132 11.89 14.48 -15.24
N VAL A 133 10.84 13.78 -14.79
CA VAL A 133 10.10 12.80 -15.59
C VAL A 133 9.51 13.45 -16.85
N THR A 134 9.01 14.68 -16.75
CA THR A 134 8.48 15.44 -17.89
C THR A 134 9.57 15.76 -18.90
N ALA A 135 10.76 16.15 -18.46
CA ALA A 135 11.92 16.33 -19.35
C ALA A 135 12.30 15.01 -20.05
N TYR A 136 12.29 13.90 -19.34
CA TYR A 136 12.52 12.56 -19.91
C TYR A 136 11.41 12.14 -20.88
N ALA A 137 10.16 12.53 -20.66
CA ALA A 137 9.09 12.28 -21.62
C ALA A 137 9.39 12.94 -22.96
N ILE A 138 9.90 14.20 -22.96
CA ILE A 138 10.25 14.97 -24.15
C ILE A 138 11.45 14.36 -24.87
N THR A 139 12.48 13.93 -24.14
CA THR A 139 13.71 13.41 -24.75
C THR A 139 13.61 11.95 -25.17
N GLY A 140 12.80 11.15 -24.46
CA GLY A 140 12.69 9.71 -24.65
C GLY A 140 13.97 8.93 -24.30
N ASP A 141 14.93 9.56 -23.62
CA ASP A 141 16.25 9.01 -23.35
C ASP A 141 16.67 9.22 -21.90
N LEU A 142 16.81 8.11 -21.17
CA LEU A 142 17.31 8.10 -19.80
C LEU A 142 18.76 8.60 -19.67
N GLY A 143 19.51 8.57 -20.78
CA GLY A 143 20.88 9.07 -20.88
C GLY A 143 20.99 10.60 -20.91
N PHE A 144 19.89 11.30 -21.13
CA PHE A 144 19.87 12.75 -21.17
C PHE A 144 20.08 13.36 -19.78
N ASP A 145 20.87 14.44 -19.68
CA ASP A 145 21.01 15.23 -18.46
C ASP A 145 20.10 16.48 -18.55
N PRO A 146 18.94 16.49 -17.86
CA PRO A 146 18.00 17.61 -17.96
C PRO A 146 18.52 18.90 -17.38
N VAL A 147 19.59 18.87 -16.58
CA VAL A 147 20.16 20.05 -15.94
C VAL A 147 21.25 20.69 -16.79
N ASN A 148 22.09 19.89 -17.43
CA ASN A 148 23.34 20.39 -18.07
C ASN A 148 23.35 20.29 -19.58
N GLN A 149 22.58 19.38 -20.18
CA GLN A 149 22.65 19.09 -21.61
C GLN A 149 21.73 19.98 -22.43
N MET A 150 22.20 20.38 -23.62
CA MET A 150 21.41 21.10 -24.61
C MET A 150 20.56 20.14 -25.43
N LEU A 151 19.40 20.59 -25.87
CA LEU A 151 18.50 19.94 -26.82
C LEU A 151 18.40 20.76 -28.11
N LYS A 152 18.04 20.09 -29.20
CA LYS A 152 17.63 20.77 -30.43
C LYS A 152 16.12 20.86 -30.53
N GLY A 153 15.60 22.06 -30.65
CA GLY A 153 14.21 22.30 -30.95
C GLY A 153 13.82 21.89 -32.39
N ALA A 154 12.54 21.91 -32.70
CA ALA A 154 12.06 21.60 -34.06
C ALA A 154 12.57 22.57 -35.12
N ASP A 155 12.93 23.79 -34.75
CA ASP A 155 13.55 24.80 -35.62
C ASP A 155 15.08 24.62 -35.79
N GLY A 156 15.65 23.58 -35.19
CA GLY A 156 17.07 23.26 -35.21
C GLY A 156 17.93 24.08 -34.24
N LYS A 157 17.36 25.04 -33.53
CA LYS A 157 18.08 25.81 -32.51
C LYS A 157 18.28 25.01 -31.24
N GLU A 158 19.44 25.20 -30.64
CA GLU A 158 19.72 24.61 -29.32
C GLU A 158 19.04 25.38 -28.19
N PHE A 159 18.46 24.67 -27.25
CA PHE A 159 17.97 25.23 -26.01
C PHE A 159 18.33 24.31 -24.83
N LYS A 160 18.28 24.86 -23.63
CA LYS A 160 18.49 24.16 -22.38
C LYS A 160 17.30 24.40 -21.48
N PHE A 161 16.81 23.34 -20.84
CA PHE A 161 15.76 23.49 -19.85
C PHE A 161 16.21 24.45 -18.74
N GLN A 162 15.38 25.43 -18.45
CA GLN A 162 15.52 26.30 -17.30
C GLN A 162 14.93 25.62 -16.07
N PRO A 163 15.43 25.90 -14.87
CA PRO A 163 14.84 25.40 -13.63
C PRO A 163 13.33 25.60 -13.62
N PRO A 164 12.54 24.57 -13.28
CA PRO A 164 11.10 24.70 -13.30
C PRO A 164 10.63 25.69 -12.24
N GLN A 165 9.72 26.56 -12.61
CA GLN A 165 8.96 27.41 -11.69
C GLN A 165 7.60 26.76 -11.46
N GLY A 166 7.08 26.90 -10.27
CA GLY A 166 5.78 26.37 -9.88
C GLY A 166 5.21 27.15 -8.71
N GLU A 167 3.90 27.16 -8.61
CA GLU A 167 3.19 27.78 -7.50
C GLU A 167 2.82 26.71 -6.49
N GLU A 168 3.11 26.96 -5.20
CA GLU A 168 2.74 26.03 -4.12
C GLU A 168 1.24 25.84 -4.01
N LEU A 169 0.48 26.93 -4.21
CA LEU A 169 -0.97 26.97 -4.12
C LEU A 169 -1.55 27.70 -5.31
N PRO A 170 -2.73 27.30 -5.82
CA PRO A 170 -3.38 28.00 -6.91
C PRO A 170 -3.83 29.41 -6.47
N ALA A 171 -3.43 30.46 -7.21
CA ALA A 171 -3.74 31.86 -6.90
C ALA A 171 -5.24 32.13 -6.73
N LYS A 172 -6.09 31.36 -7.43
CA LYS A 172 -7.57 31.46 -7.37
C LYS A 172 -8.18 30.45 -6.38
N GLY A 173 -7.37 29.85 -5.49
CA GLY A 173 -7.78 28.73 -4.67
C GLY A 173 -8.04 27.45 -5.47
N PHE A 174 -8.32 26.35 -4.78
CA PHE A 174 -8.67 25.10 -5.44
C PHE A 174 -10.09 25.15 -6.03
N ALA A 175 -10.30 24.46 -7.15
CA ALA A 175 -11.64 24.22 -7.67
C ALA A 175 -12.49 23.45 -6.65
N LYS A 176 -13.79 23.66 -6.64
CA LYS A 176 -14.68 23.03 -5.64
C LYS A 176 -14.74 21.51 -5.79
N GLY A 177 -14.57 20.98 -7.00
CA GLY A 177 -14.48 19.54 -7.25
C GLY A 177 -15.81 18.79 -7.00
N GLU A 178 -16.93 19.48 -7.07
CA GLU A 178 -18.27 18.92 -6.82
C GLU A 178 -18.85 18.16 -8.02
N GLU A 179 -18.30 18.38 -9.21
CA GLU A 179 -18.81 17.81 -10.46
C GLU A 179 -18.76 16.26 -10.51
N GLY A 180 -17.90 15.64 -9.72
CA GLY A 180 -17.77 14.17 -9.60
C GLY A 180 -18.57 13.55 -8.43
N PHE A 181 -19.26 14.37 -7.63
CA PHE A 181 -20.02 13.85 -6.50
C PHE A 181 -21.38 13.33 -6.95
N VAL A 182 -21.58 12.03 -6.77
CA VAL A 182 -22.89 11.40 -6.93
C VAL A 182 -23.45 11.15 -5.54
N ALA A 183 -24.55 11.84 -5.21
CA ALA A 183 -25.19 11.66 -3.92
C ALA A 183 -25.73 10.22 -3.79
N PRO A 184 -25.62 9.60 -2.61
CA PRO A 184 -26.28 8.32 -2.36
C PRO A 184 -27.80 8.48 -2.44
N ALA A 185 -28.51 7.38 -2.70
CA ALA A 185 -29.96 7.37 -2.59
C ALA A 185 -30.38 7.75 -1.15
N GLU A 186 -31.52 8.42 -1.01
CA GLU A 186 -32.04 8.84 0.30
C GLU A 186 -32.36 7.66 1.21
N SER A 187 -32.74 6.51 0.63
CA SER A 187 -33.01 5.26 1.35
C SER A 187 -32.34 4.08 0.66
N GLY A 188 -31.84 3.15 1.46
CA GLY A 188 -31.38 1.83 1.02
C GLY A 188 -32.47 0.75 1.12
N GLU A 189 -33.71 1.13 1.41
CA GLU A 189 -34.81 0.18 1.55
C GLU A 189 -35.08 -0.55 0.25
N GLY A 190 -35.23 -1.88 0.31
CA GLY A 190 -35.42 -2.73 -0.84
C GLY A 190 -34.14 -3.03 -1.66
N LEU A 191 -32.99 -2.46 -1.32
CA LEU A 191 -31.73 -2.79 -1.99
C LEU A 191 -31.17 -4.10 -1.43
N THR A 192 -30.85 -5.01 -2.33
CA THR A 192 -30.15 -6.26 -2.02
C THR A 192 -28.79 -6.29 -2.73
N VAL A 193 -27.81 -6.88 -2.08
CA VAL A 193 -26.50 -7.13 -2.71
C VAL A 193 -26.55 -8.54 -3.28
N ASP A 194 -26.64 -8.63 -4.60
CA ASP A 194 -26.66 -9.90 -5.31
C ASP A 194 -25.24 -10.26 -5.77
N ILE A 195 -24.66 -11.29 -5.13
CA ILE A 195 -23.37 -11.86 -5.47
C ILE A 195 -23.55 -13.36 -5.70
N PRO A 196 -23.34 -13.86 -6.91
CA PRO A 196 -23.40 -15.30 -7.18
C PRO A 196 -22.45 -16.07 -6.24
N PRO A 197 -22.87 -17.17 -5.63
CA PRO A 197 -22.02 -18.00 -4.76
C PRO A 197 -20.72 -18.48 -5.44
N THR A 198 -20.75 -18.60 -6.76
CA THR A 198 -19.61 -19.00 -7.60
C THR A 198 -18.68 -17.86 -8.00
N SER A 199 -18.94 -16.62 -7.54
CA SER A 199 -18.12 -15.47 -7.87
C SER A 199 -16.68 -15.69 -7.42
N GLU A 200 -15.73 -15.46 -8.33
CA GLU A 200 -14.32 -15.49 -8.00
C GLU A 200 -13.78 -14.13 -7.51
N ARG A 201 -14.48 -13.05 -7.82
CA ARG A 201 -14.01 -11.68 -7.57
C ARG A 201 -14.70 -10.99 -6.40
N LEU A 202 -15.91 -11.40 -6.06
CA LEU A 202 -16.74 -10.78 -5.04
C LEU A 202 -17.17 -11.82 -4.01
N GLN A 203 -17.33 -11.40 -2.77
CA GLN A 203 -17.82 -12.21 -1.66
C GLN A 203 -18.77 -11.37 -0.81
N LEU A 204 -19.93 -11.92 -0.48
CA LEU A 204 -20.81 -11.34 0.53
C LEU A 204 -20.21 -11.62 1.91
N LEU A 205 -19.65 -10.58 2.52
CA LEU A 205 -19.03 -10.68 3.83
C LEU A 205 -20.07 -10.64 4.96
N GLN A 206 -19.91 -11.54 5.93
CA GLN A 206 -20.60 -11.42 7.20
C GLN A 206 -19.86 -10.48 8.14
N PRO A 207 -20.57 -9.72 8.99
CA PRO A 207 -19.94 -8.88 9.99
C PRO A 207 -18.99 -9.69 10.89
N PHE A 208 -17.85 -9.13 11.25
CA PHE A 208 -16.93 -9.76 12.19
C PHE A 208 -17.58 -9.89 13.57
N PRO A 209 -17.34 -11.00 14.29
CA PRO A 209 -17.93 -11.21 15.61
C PRO A 209 -17.42 -10.15 16.58
N ARG A 210 -18.32 -9.74 17.51
CA ARG A 210 -17.99 -8.84 18.62
C ARG A 210 -16.99 -9.53 19.55
N TRP A 211 -16.22 -8.71 20.26
CA TRP A 211 -15.43 -9.20 21.39
C TRP A 211 -16.35 -9.71 22.50
N ASP A 212 -16.02 -10.83 23.10
CA ASP A 212 -16.82 -11.53 24.11
C ASP A 212 -16.65 -11.00 25.54
N GLY A 213 -15.79 -9.99 25.72
CA GLY A 213 -15.50 -9.39 27.03
C GLY A 213 -14.41 -10.10 27.84
N LYS A 214 -13.81 -11.15 27.29
CA LYS A 214 -12.80 -11.94 27.99
C LYS A 214 -11.37 -11.61 27.56
N ASP A 215 -10.42 -11.93 28.41
CA ASP A 215 -9.00 -11.93 28.05
C ASP A 215 -8.71 -12.94 26.93
N PHE A 216 -7.64 -12.71 26.19
CA PHE A 216 -7.17 -13.69 25.22
C PHE A 216 -6.17 -14.60 25.90
N GLU A 217 -6.48 -15.88 25.96
CA GLU A 217 -5.67 -16.85 26.70
C GLU A 217 -5.04 -17.88 25.75
N LYS A 218 -3.74 -18.09 25.92
CA LYS A 218 -2.94 -19.15 25.27
C LYS A 218 -3.15 -19.26 23.75
N LEU A 219 -3.32 -18.12 23.07
CA LEU A 219 -3.41 -18.08 21.62
C LEU A 219 -2.06 -18.50 20.99
N PRO A 220 -2.05 -19.38 19.97
CA PRO A 220 -0.81 -19.78 19.31
C PRO A 220 -0.18 -18.58 18.60
N LEU A 221 1.15 -18.49 18.66
CA LEU A 221 1.94 -17.59 17.83
C LEU A 221 1.80 -18.03 16.36
N LEU A 222 1.31 -17.14 15.51
CA LEU A 222 1.16 -17.43 14.09
C LEU A 222 2.47 -17.18 13.32
N ILE A 223 3.11 -16.05 13.58
CA ILE A 223 4.40 -15.66 13.03
C ILE A 223 5.06 -14.61 13.93
N LYS A 224 6.38 -14.69 14.07
CA LYS A 224 7.24 -13.59 14.53
C LYS A 224 8.02 -13.09 13.35
N THR A 225 7.74 -11.87 12.89
CA THR A 225 8.44 -11.28 11.73
C THR A 225 9.71 -10.58 12.17
N LYS A 226 10.77 -10.69 11.38
CA LYS A 226 12.08 -10.08 11.62
C LYS A 226 12.36 -8.96 10.63
N GLY A 227 12.80 -7.82 11.15
CA GLY A 227 13.12 -6.65 10.33
C GLY A 227 11.87 -6.00 9.73
N LYS A 228 12.06 -5.27 8.65
CA LYS A 228 11.01 -4.48 8.01
C LYS A 228 9.88 -5.35 7.47
N THR A 229 8.68 -5.20 8.01
CA THR A 229 7.47 -5.86 7.55
C THR A 229 6.50 -4.85 6.97
N THR A 230 6.45 -4.75 5.63
CA THR A 230 5.59 -3.80 4.92
C THR A 230 4.20 -4.36 4.69
N THR A 231 3.25 -3.50 4.30
CA THR A 231 1.92 -3.95 3.86
C THR A 231 1.99 -4.86 2.63
N ASP A 232 3.03 -4.71 1.79
CA ASP A 232 3.30 -5.62 0.66
C ASP A 232 3.74 -7.03 1.12
N HIS A 233 4.45 -7.11 2.24
CA HIS A 233 4.81 -8.39 2.85
C HIS A 233 3.61 -9.10 3.49
N ILE A 234 2.68 -8.32 4.07
CA ILE A 234 1.49 -8.86 4.74
C ILE A 234 0.41 -9.25 3.73
N SER A 235 0.15 -8.41 2.73
CA SER A 235 -0.82 -8.67 1.67
C SER A 235 -0.32 -8.12 0.34
N PRO A 236 0.44 -8.91 -0.43
CA PRO A 236 0.96 -8.52 -1.73
C PRO A 236 -0.13 -8.02 -2.70
N ALA A 237 0.22 -7.02 -3.50
CA ALA A 237 -0.61 -6.51 -4.60
C ALA A 237 -0.38 -7.33 -5.89
N GLY A 238 -0.43 -6.66 -7.03
CA GLY A 238 -0.22 -7.27 -8.35
C GLY A 238 -1.35 -8.23 -8.70
N PRO A 239 -1.07 -9.49 -9.07
CA PRO A 239 -2.09 -10.46 -9.49
C PRO A 239 -3.17 -10.73 -8.45
N TRP A 240 -2.88 -10.53 -7.16
CA TRP A 240 -3.83 -10.72 -6.07
C TRP A 240 -4.97 -9.70 -6.05
N LEU A 241 -4.77 -8.52 -6.63
CA LEU A 241 -5.78 -7.45 -6.66
C LEU A 241 -7.05 -7.83 -7.41
N LYS A 242 -7.02 -8.86 -8.25
CA LYS A 242 -8.25 -9.42 -8.84
C LYS A 242 -9.24 -9.93 -7.79
N PHE A 243 -8.75 -10.31 -6.61
CA PHE A 243 -9.55 -10.81 -5.49
C PHE A 243 -9.86 -9.76 -4.43
N ARG A 244 -9.57 -8.47 -4.66
CA ARG A 244 -9.78 -7.42 -3.65
C ARG A 244 -11.22 -7.32 -3.11
N GLY A 245 -12.20 -7.76 -3.86
CA GLY A 245 -13.60 -7.86 -3.43
C GLY A 245 -13.98 -9.23 -2.85
N HIS A 246 -13.04 -10.17 -2.75
CA HIS A 246 -13.25 -11.53 -2.24
C HIS A 246 -12.24 -11.83 -1.13
N LEU A 247 -12.64 -11.51 0.11
CA LEU A 247 -11.72 -11.53 1.26
C LEU A 247 -11.16 -12.91 1.54
N ASP A 248 -11.94 -13.98 1.36
CA ASP A 248 -11.47 -15.34 1.55
C ASP A 248 -10.32 -15.67 0.59
N LYS A 249 -10.49 -15.43 -0.72
CA LYS A 249 -9.46 -15.73 -1.72
C LYS A 249 -8.21 -14.84 -1.58
N ILE A 250 -8.36 -13.55 -1.31
CA ILE A 250 -7.19 -12.68 -1.15
C ILE A 250 -6.39 -13.03 0.11
N SER A 251 -7.06 -13.61 1.14
CA SER A 251 -6.38 -13.99 2.37
C SER A 251 -5.38 -15.13 2.20
N ASP A 252 -5.37 -15.85 1.06
CA ASP A 252 -4.33 -16.83 0.74
C ASP A 252 -2.96 -16.20 0.52
N ASN A 253 -2.90 -14.88 0.29
CA ASN A 253 -1.64 -14.16 0.17
C ASN A 253 -1.09 -13.66 1.52
N MET A 254 -1.77 -13.95 2.63
CA MET A 254 -1.41 -13.40 3.92
C MET A 254 0.01 -13.81 4.34
N PHE A 255 0.85 -12.81 4.57
CA PHE A 255 2.28 -12.93 4.95
C PHE A 255 3.21 -13.58 3.92
N LEU A 256 2.82 -13.78 2.67
CA LEU A 256 3.67 -14.45 1.66
C LEU A 256 5.07 -13.83 1.50
N GLY A 257 5.21 -12.52 1.71
CA GLY A 257 6.49 -11.83 1.61
C GLY A 257 7.17 -11.54 2.94
N ALA A 258 6.60 -11.97 4.07
CA ALA A 258 7.14 -11.64 5.39
C ALA A 258 8.29 -12.57 5.79
N ASN A 259 9.40 -11.97 6.25
CA ASN A 259 10.51 -12.73 6.81
C ASN A 259 10.17 -13.19 8.22
N SER A 260 10.19 -14.49 8.45
CA SER A 260 10.06 -15.07 9.79
C SER A 260 11.37 -14.94 10.57
N ALA A 261 11.26 -14.80 11.90
CA ALA A 261 12.42 -14.86 12.77
C ALA A 261 12.95 -16.31 12.96
N PHE A 262 12.16 -17.30 12.57
CA PHE A 262 12.45 -18.72 12.83
C PHE A 262 12.75 -19.54 11.58
N THR A 263 12.38 -19.05 10.39
CA THR A 263 12.60 -19.75 9.12
C THR A 263 13.39 -18.88 8.15
N SER A 264 14.14 -19.51 7.25
CA SER A 264 14.87 -18.80 6.19
C SER A 264 14.00 -18.45 4.98
N GLU A 265 12.87 -19.14 4.80
CA GLU A 265 11.95 -18.93 3.69
C GLU A 265 10.87 -17.91 4.07
N PRO A 266 10.70 -16.83 3.28
CA PRO A 266 9.62 -15.89 3.52
C PRO A 266 8.23 -16.55 3.43
N GLY A 267 7.30 -16.11 4.27
CA GLY A 267 5.91 -16.56 4.24
C GLY A 267 5.68 -17.98 4.73
N ARG A 268 6.68 -18.60 5.35
CA ARG A 268 6.60 -19.96 5.88
C ARG A 268 6.69 -19.98 7.40
N GLY A 269 6.13 -21.01 7.99
CA GLY A 269 6.15 -21.21 9.44
C GLY A 269 5.79 -22.64 9.85
N THR A 270 5.73 -22.84 11.16
CA THR A 270 5.36 -24.10 11.80
C THR A 270 3.99 -23.94 12.47
N ASN A 271 3.09 -24.89 12.27
CA ASN A 271 1.81 -24.94 12.97
C ASN A 271 2.04 -25.34 14.43
N VAL A 272 1.86 -24.43 15.36
CA VAL A 272 2.08 -24.64 16.80
C VAL A 272 1.19 -25.75 17.40
N LEU A 273 0.03 -26.03 16.78
CA LEU A 273 -0.89 -27.03 17.27
C LEU A 273 -0.57 -28.45 16.81
N THR A 274 0.01 -28.59 15.62
CA THR A 274 0.28 -29.90 15.00
C THR A 274 1.76 -30.24 14.91
N GLY A 275 2.65 -29.25 15.01
CA GLY A 275 4.08 -29.39 14.77
C GLY A 275 4.46 -29.46 13.28
N GLU A 276 3.50 -29.35 12.35
CA GLU A 276 3.76 -29.40 10.94
C GLU A 276 4.49 -28.13 10.48
N ALA A 277 5.67 -28.32 9.89
CA ALA A 277 6.56 -27.26 9.46
C ALA A 277 6.40 -26.92 7.95
N ASN A 278 6.97 -25.81 7.54
CA ASN A 278 7.03 -25.33 6.15
C ASN A 278 5.66 -25.09 5.47
N LEU A 279 4.65 -24.79 6.26
CA LEU A 279 3.35 -24.36 5.75
C LEU A 279 3.36 -22.86 5.44
N THR A 280 2.49 -22.41 4.50
CA THR A 280 2.24 -20.97 4.37
C THR A 280 1.53 -20.44 5.62
N ILE A 281 1.81 -19.20 6.01
CA ILE A 281 1.18 -18.59 7.17
C ILE A 281 -0.35 -18.55 7.03
N ALA A 282 -0.85 -18.36 5.79
CA ALA A 282 -2.29 -18.42 5.52
C ALA A 282 -2.88 -19.82 5.78
N GLN A 283 -2.17 -20.92 5.41
CA GLN A 283 -2.60 -22.30 5.71
C GLN A 283 -2.68 -22.56 7.22
N ILE A 284 -1.67 -22.13 7.95
CA ILE A 284 -1.64 -22.27 9.43
C ILE A 284 -2.83 -21.50 10.05
N ALA A 285 -3.05 -20.26 9.63
CA ALA A 285 -4.15 -19.44 10.14
C ALA A 285 -5.53 -20.01 9.78
N ARG A 286 -5.69 -20.62 8.59
CA ARG A 286 -6.92 -21.32 8.20
C ARG A 286 -7.17 -22.55 9.09
N ASP A 287 -6.14 -23.33 9.40
CA ASP A 287 -6.26 -24.46 10.31
C ASP A 287 -6.72 -23.99 11.71
N TYR A 288 -6.10 -22.95 12.27
CA TYR A 288 -6.52 -22.38 13.56
C TYR A 288 -7.97 -21.88 13.51
N LYS A 289 -8.32 -21.14 12.47
CA LYS A 289 -9.69 -20.63 12.28
C LYS A 289 -10.73 -21.75 12.19
N SER A 290 -10.44 -22.84 11.48
CA SER A 290 -11.35 -23.98 11.35
C SER A 290 -11.66 -24.66 12.67
N LYS A 291 -10.71 -24.57 13.62
CA LYS A 291 -10.83 -25.06 15.01
C LYS A 291 -11.40 -24.02 15.97
N GLY A 292 -11.82 -22.84 15.48
CA GLY A 292 -12.32 -21.73 16.30
C GLY A 292 -11.24 -21.00 17.11
N ILE A 293 -9.96 -21.29 16.85
CA ILE A 293 -8.83 -20.75 17.62
C ILE A 293 -8.36 -19.44 16.99
N GLY A 294 -8.15 -18.42 17.83
CA GLY A 294 -7.50 -17.18 17.44
C GLY A 294 -5.98 -17.32 17.45
N SER A 295 -5.28 -16.33 16.86
CA SER A 295 -3.81 -16.34 16.85
C SER A 295 -3.23 -14.96 17.12
N VAL A 296 -1.92 -14.92 17.39
CA VAL A 296 -1.14 -13.72 17.64
C VAL A 296 -0.03 -13.59 16.60
N VAL A 297 0.18 -12.38 16.13
CA VAL A 297 1.32 -12.00 15.28
C VAL A 297 2.27 -11.15 16.11
N VAL A 298 3.57 -11.40 15.99
CA VAL A 298 4.61 -10.57 16.60
C VAL A 298 5.44 -9.93 15.50
N GLY A 299 5.58 -8.61 15.54
CA GLY A 299 6.30 -7.81 14.55
C GLY A 299 7.51 -7.08 15.13
N ASP A 300 8.41 -6.68 14.24
CA ASP A 300 9.58 -5.87 14.55
C ASP A 300 9.24 -4.36 14.43
N GLU A 301 10.20 -3.51 14.12
CA GLU A 301 10.04 -2.06 14.01
C GLU A 301 9.26 -1.65 12.75
N ASN A 302 8.51 -0.55 12.89
CA ASN A 302 7.75 0.08 11.82
C ASN A 302 6.84 -0.89 11.03
N TYR A 303 6.20 -1.80 11.74
CA TYR A 303 5.35 -2.84 11.18
C TYR A 303 4.18 -2.27 10.39
N GLY A 304 3.99 -2.76 9.17
CA GLY A 304 2.93 -2.32 8.27
C GLY A 304 3.24 -1.04 7.50
N GLU A 305 4.53 -0.65 7.41
CA GLU A 305 4.96 0.46 6.56
C GLU A 305 4.53 0.23 5.10
N GLY A 306 4.26 1.32 4.40
CA GLY A 306 3.97 1.29 2.97
C GLY A 306 2.57 1.78 2.61
N SER A 307 1.99 1.23 1.55
CA SER A 307 0.65 1.63 1.07
C SER A 307 -0.44 1.31 2.07
N SER A 308 -1.47 2.16 2.12
CA SER A 308 -2.67 1.97 2.95
C SER A 308 -3.50 0.80 2.42
N ARG A 309 -3.05 -0.43 2.68
CA ARG A 309 -3.78 -1.63 2.26
C ARG A 309 -4.64 -2.14 3.39
N GLU A 310 -5.93 -2.00 3.23
CA GLU A 310 -6.92 -2.51 4.17
C GLU A 310 -6.82 -4.03 4.30
N HIS A 311 -6.53 -4.74 3.20
CA HIS A 311 -6.37 -6.20 3.21
C HIS A 311 -5.23 -6.67 4.13
N ALA A 312 -4.18 -5.85 4.33
CA ALA A 312 -3.14 -6.15 5.29
C ALA A 312 -3.64 -6.19 6.76
N ALA A 313 -4.84 -5.64 7.02
CA ALA A 313 -5.53 -5.75 8.30
C ALA A 313 -6.77 -6.66 8.22
N MET A 314 -7.49 -6.64 7.08
CA MET A 314 -8.69 -7.44 6.89
C MET A 314 -8.38 -8.94 6.78
N SER A 315 -7.34 -9.34 6.05
CA SER A 315 -6.96 -10.75 5.90
C SER A 315 -6.55 -11.40 7.23
N PRO A 316 -5.66 -10.77 8.05
CA PRO A 316 -5.41 -11.25 9.41
C PRO A 316 -6.69 -11.38 10.25
N ARG A 317 -7.55 -10.35 10.24
CA ARG A 317 -8.82 -10.40 10.98
C ARG A 317 -9.73 -11.52 10.49
N PHE A 318 -9.86 -11.68 9.18
CA PHE A 318 -10.66 -12.73 8.56
C PHE A 318 -10.15 -14.13 8.91
N LEU A 319 -8.84 -14.32 8.98
CA LEU A 319 -8.20 -15.57 9.40
C LEU A 319 -8.00 -15.69 10.93
N ASN A 320 -8.79 -14.92 11.69
CA ASN A 320 -8.90 -14.99 13.14
C ASN A 320 -7.65 -14.57 13.93
N VAL A 321 -6.79 -13.72 13.34
CA VAL A 321 -5.77 -13.03 14.12
C VAL A 321 -6.46 -12.06 15.08
N LYS A 322 -6.18 -12.18 16.37
CA LYS A 322 -6.77 -11.35 17.43
C LYS A 322 -5.88 -10.18 17.82
N VAL A 323 -4.58 -10.42 17.84
CA VAL A 323 -3.58 -9.50 18.40
C VAL A 323 -2.39 -9.39 17.45
N VAL A 324 -1.87 -8.19 17.31
CA VAL A 324 -0.57 -7.92 16.70
C VAL A 324 0.28 -7.15 17.71
N ILE A 325 1.41 -7.71 18.14
CA ILE A 325 2.34 -7.09 19.09
C ILE A 325 3.62 -6.72 18.36
N THR A 326 4.07 -5.49 18.45
CA THR A 326 5.25 -5.02 17.69
C THR A 326 6.15 -4.12 18.54
N LYS A 327 7.38 -3.90 18.10
CA LYS A 327 8.23 -2.83 18.65
C LYS A 327 7.66 -1.44 18.32
N SER A 328 7.18 -1.26 17.07
CA SER A 328 6.48 -0.06 16.64
C SER A 328 5.63 -0.31 15.39
N PHE A 329 4.60 0.49 15.19
CA PHE A 329 3.72 0.44 14.01
C PHE A 329 3.93 1.61 13.06
N ALA A 330 3.73 1.35 11.77
CA ALA A 330 3.35 2.40 10.84
C ALA A 330 1.93 2.88 11.18
N ARG A 331 1.77 4.20 11.35
CA ARG A 331 0.53 4.82 11.86
C ARG A 331 -0.74 4.40 11.14
N ILE A 332 -0.71 4.38 9.80
CA ILE A 332 -1.90 4.03 9.00
C ILE A 332 -2.29 2.58 9.24
N HIS A 333 -1.32 1.68 9.30
CA HIS A 333 -1.58 0.26 9.48
C HIS A 333 -2.15 -0.04 10.87
N GLU A 334 -1.62 0.59 11.91
CA GLU A 334 -2.17 0.49 13.26
C GLU A 334 -3.65 0.90 13.29
N THR A 335 -3.99 2.02 12.64
CA THR A 335 -5.37 2.49 12.53
C THR A 335 -6.24 1.48 11.76
N ASN A 336 -5.73 0.88 10.69
CA ASN A 336 -6.45 -0.14 9.94
C ASN A 336 -6.72 -1.40 10.77
N LEU A 337 -5.75 -1.86 11.56
CA LEU A 337 -5.96 -2.97 12.51
C LEU A 337 -7.07 -2.66 13.51
N LYS A 338 -7.06 -1.47 14.12
CA LYS A 338 -8.11 -1.02 15.05
C LYS A 338 -9.49 -1.01 14.39
N LYS A 339 -9.60 -0.49 13.16
CA LYS A 339 -10.85 -0.45 12.39
C LYS A 339 -11.41 -1.85 12.11
N GLN A 340 -10.55 -2.85 11.95
CA GLN A 340 -10.94 -4.23 11.72
C GLN A 340 -11.19 -5.01 13.02
N GLY A 341 -11.04 -4.38 14.20
CA GLY A 341 -11.22 -5.04 15.49
C GLY A 341 -10.10 -6.00 15.87
N VAL A 342 -8.92 -5.83 15.30
CA VAL A 342 -7.67 -6.46 15.75
C VAL A 342 -7.07 -5.59 16.85
N LEU A 343 -6.45 -6.17 17.85
CA LEU A 343 -5.79 -5.49 18.96
C LEU A 343 -4.31 -5.21 18.63
N PRO A 344 -3.92 -3.97 18.20
CA PRO A 344 -2.52 -3.62 18.01
C PRO A 344 -1.91 -3.20 19.36
N LEU A 345 -0.80 -3.83 19.72
CA LEU A 345 -0.05 -3.58 20.95
C LEU A 345 1.42 -3.31 20.63
N THR A 346 2.08 -2.48 21.44
CA THR A 346 3.51 -2.26 21.36
C THR A 346 4.18 -2.71 22.63
N PHE A 347 5.35 -3.36 22.50
CA PHE A 347 6.20 -3.67 23.64
C PHE A 347 6.51 -2.39 24.42
N GLN A 348 6.38 -2.44 25.75
CA GLN A 348 6.82 -1.32 26.57
C GLN A 348 8.34 -1.22 26.62
N ASN A 349 9.01 -2.37 26.65
CA ASN A 349 10.45 -2.53 26.46
C ASN A 349 10.67 -3.31 25.15
N ALA A 350 11.34 -2.72 24.17
CA ALA A 350 11.59 -3.36 22.87
C ALA A 350 12.37 -4.67 22.97
N ALA A 351 13.19 -4.86 24.03
CA ALA A 351 13.93 -6.10 24.28
C ALA A 351 13.01 -7.31 24.60
N ASP A 352 11.77 -7.07 25.03
CA ASP A 352 10.83 -8.16 25.29
C ASP A 352 10.43 -8.92 24.01
N TYR A 353 10.60 -8.29 22.84
CA TYR A 353 10.48 -8.98 21.55
C TYR A 353 11.37 -10.22 21.47
N ASP A 354 12.59 -10.18 22.02
CA ASP A 354 13.55 -11.28 21.94
C ASP A 354 13.15 -12.49 22.80
N LYS A 355 12.29 -12.29 23.81
CA LYS A 355 11.75 -13.38 24.64
C LYS A 355 10.79 -14.30 23.89
N VAL A 356 10.14 -13.80 22.84
CA VAL A 356 9.16 -14.59 22.07
C VAL A 356 9.86 -15.68 21.28
N GLN A 357 9.49 -16.94 21.48
CA GLN A 357 10.09 -18.13 20.88
C GLN A 357 9.13 -18.82 19.91
N GLU A 358 9.71 -19.65 19.03
CA GLU A 358 8.89 -20.52 18.17
C GLU A 358 8.09 -21.50 19.02
N GLY A 359 6.82 -21.69 18.68
CA GLY A 359 5.95 -22.59 19.44
C GLY A 359 5.24 -21.96 20.64
N ASP A 360 5.51 -20.69 20.95
CA ASP A 360 4.85 -20.00 22.05
C ASP A 360 3.33 -19.94 21.92
N ARG A 361 2.67 -19.97 23.07
CA ARG A 361 1.28 -19.53 23.22
C ARG A 361 1.25 -18.25 24.03
N ILE A 362 0.40 -17.33 23.66
CA ILE A 362 0.41 -15.96 24.18
C ILE A 362 -0.95 -15.61 24.77
N SER A 363 -0.94 -15.19 26.02
CA SER A 363 -2.11 -14.59 26.68
C SER A 363 -1.98 -13.07 26.71
N VAL A 364 -3.10 -12.38 26.54
CA VAL A 364 -3.21 -10.93 26.74
C VAL A 364 -4.26 -10.69 27.82
N LEU A 365 -3.79 -10.19 28.94
CA LEU A 365 -4.56 -10.08 30.20
C LEU A 365 -4.92 -8.62 30.49
N GLY A 366 -6.03 -8.44 31.17
CA GLY A 366 -6.53 -7.13 31.58
C GLY A 366 -7.47 -6.45 30.57
N LEU A 367 -7.90 -7.17 29.54
CA LEU A 367 -8.78 -6.63 28.48
C LEU A 367 -10.14 -6.17 29.01
N ALA A 368 -10.70 -6.83 30.05
CA ALA A 368 -11.95 -6.42 30.65
C ALA A 368 -11.91 -4.97 31.17
N GLY A 369 -10.75 -4.52 31.60
CA GLY A 369 -10.49 -3.17 32.09
C GLY A 369 -9.74 -2.26 31.13
N ILE A 370 -9.75 -2.57 29.82
CA ILE A 370 -9.03 -1.78 28.82
C ILE A 370 -9.58 -0.35 28.74
N ALA A 371 -8.69 0.65 28.84
CA ALA A 371 -9.01 2.06 28.79
C ALA A 371 -7.84 2.85 28.17
N PRO A 372 -8.07 4.03 27.58
CA PRO A 372 -7.02 4.85 26.99
C PRO A 372 -5.84 5.06 27.95
N GLY A 373 -4.62 4.81 27.48
CA GLY A 373 -3.38 4.97 28.25
C GLY A 373 -3.10 3.90 29.31
N LYS A 374 -4.00 2.94 29.53
CA LYS A 374 -3.82 1.87 30.50
C LYS A 374 -3.07 0.69 29.83
N PRO A 375 -1.88 0.29 30.33
CA PRO A 375 -1.16 -0.83 29.75
C PRO A 375 -1.90 -2.16 30.00
N LEU A 376 -1.63 -3.14 29.14
CA LEU A 376 -2.06 -4.53 29.29
C LEU A 376 -0.86 -5.40 29.62
N THR A 377 -1.10 -6.64 30.04
CA THR A 377 -0.07 -7.62 30.32
C THR A 377 -0.08 -8.72 29.26
N VAL A 378 1.09 -9.00 28.71
CA VAL A 378 1.32 -10.20 27.87
C VAL A 378 2.02 -11.25 28.70
N GLN A 379 1.54 -12.48 28.63
CA GLN A 379 2.16 -13.65 29.22
C GLN A 379 2.49 -14.65 28.10
N LEU A 380 3.77 -15.00 27.96
CA LEU A 380 4.26 -16.04 27.08
C LEU A 380 4.20 -17.37 27.80
N HIS A 381 3.76 -18.40 27.09
CA HIS A 381 3.80 -19.79 27.55
C HIS A 381 4.70 -20.58 26.60
N HIS A 382 5.92 -20.86 27.01
CA HIS A 382 6.93 -21.54 26.20
C HIS A 382 6.70 -23.04 26.14
N ALA A 383 7.23 -23.67 25.09
CA ALA A 383 7.11 -25.12 24.88
C ALA A 383 7.78 -25.94 26.00
N ASP A 384 8.80 -25.38 26.69
CA ASP A 384 9.49 -25.99 27.83
C ASP A 384 8.74 -25.85 29.18
N GLY A 385 7.55 -25.25 29.14
CA GLY A 385 6.70 -25.02 30.32
C GLY A 385 7.02 -23.75 31.12
N LYS A 386 8.05 -23.00 30.73
CA LYS A 386 8.34 -21.69 31.34
C LYS A 386 7.37 -20.62 30.88
N THR A 387 7.29 -19.57 31.66
CA THR A 387 6.48 -18.39 31.33
C THR A 387 7.29 -17.13 31.49
N ASP A 388 7.11 -16.19 30.55
CA ASP A 388 7.58 -14.82 30.66
C ASP A 388 6.39 -13.88 30.69
N GLU A 389 6.50 -12.80 31.46
CA GLU A 389 5.47 -11.79 31.54
C GLU A 389 6.06 -10.38 31.36
N PHE A 390 5.36 -9.53 30.63
CA PHE A 390 5.76 -8.14 30.41
C PHE A 390 4.59 -7.23 30.05
N PRO A 391 4.69 -5.92 30.35
CA PRO A 391 3.67 -4.95 29.99
C PRO A 391 3.77 -4.54 28.51
N VAL A 392 2.60 -4.28 27.93
CA VAL A 392 2.46 -3.75 26.57
C VAL A 392 1.57 -2.52 26.57
N LYS A 393 1.75 -1.66 25.59
CA LYS A 393 1.01 -0.41 25.42
C LYS A 393 0.06 -0.51 24.21
N HIS A 394 -0.93 0.37 24.19
CA HIS A 394 -1.79 0.61 23.05
C HIS A 394 -2.12 2.08 22.93
N THR A 395 -2.57 2.50 21.76
CA THR A 395 -2.93 3.90 21.45
C THR A 395 -4.42 4.07 21.16
N PHE A 396 -5.28 3.19 21.70
CA PHE A 396 -6.72 3.33 21.56
C PHE A 396 -7.24 4.57 22.30
N ASN A 397 -8.10 5.33 21.63
CA ASN A 397 -9.02 6.26 22.29
C ASN A 397 -10.37 5.58 22.54
N ASP A 398 -11.31 6.28 23.21
CA ASP A 398 -12.62 5.71 23.58
C ASP A 398 -13.44 5.25 22.37
N GLU A 399 -13.45 6.03 21.28
CA GLU A 399 -14.13 5.66 20.04
C GLU A 399 -13.57 4.36 19.46
N GLN A 400 -12.24 4.25 19.38
CA GLN A 400 -11.54 3.08 18.85
C GLN A 400 -11.73 1.83 19.73
N LEU A 401 -11.82 2.00 21.06
CA LEU A 401 -12.23 0.93 21.97
C LEU A 401 -13.65 0.44 21.66
N GLY A 402 -14.54 1.36 21.27
CA GLY A 402 -15.86 1.01 20.75
C GLY A 402 -15.78 0.11 19.52
N TRP A 403 -14.88 0.42 18.56
CA TRP A 403 -14.65 -0.42 17.37
C TRP A 403 -14.19 -1.84 17.74
N PHE A 404 -13.21 -1.92 18.63
CA PHE A 404 -12.70 -3.22 19.11
C PHE A 404 -13.80 -4.06 19.76
N LYS A 405 -14.56 -3.48 20.70
CA LYS A 405 -15.67 -4.15 21.39
C LYS A 405 -16.79 -4.58 20.44
N ALA A 406 -17.08 -3.78 19.42
CA ALA A 406 -18.08 -4.09 18.39
C ALA A 406 -17.61 -5.14 17.37
N GLY A 407 -16.31 -5.45 17.31
CA GLY A 407 -15.68 -6.38 16.37
C GLY A 407 -15.18 -5.73 15.09
N SER A 408 -15.62 -4.53 14.76
CA SER A 408 -15.08 -3.63 13.73
C SER A 408 -15.73 -2.24 13.81
N ALA A 409 -15.12 -1.23 13.19
CA ALA A 409 -15.70 0.09 13.05
C ALA A 409 -17.03 0.06 12.26
N LEU A 410 -17.12 -0.76 11.20
CA LEU A 410 -18.33 -0.92 10.39
C LEU A 410 -19.51 -1.48 11.19
N ASN A 411 -19.26 -2.32 12.19
CA ASN A 411 -20.31 -2.88 13.02
C ASN A 411 -21.05 -1.82 13.86
N ILE A 412 -20.40 -0.67 14.13
CA ILE A 412 -21.05 0.44 14.86
C ILE A 412 -22.02 1.19 13.94
N LEU A 413 -21.67 1.36 12.66
CA LEU A 413 -22.49 2.07 11.68
C LEU A 413 -23.81 1.34 11.41
N LYS A 414 -23.86 0.02 11.54
CA LYS A 414 -25.06 -0.78 11.33
C LYS A 414 -26.19 -0.51 12.36
N LYS A 415 -25.91 0.24 13.43
CA LYS A 415 -26.89 0.59 14.47
C LYS A 415 -27.56 1.96 14.29
N LYS A 416 -27.18 2.69 13.26
CA LYS A 416 -27.84 3.91 12.82
C LYS A 416 -28.70 3.61 11.59
#